data_6ec3e434ad83d8da61427e5105ed6cde
#
_entry.id   6ec3e434ad83d8da61427e5105ed6cde
#
_cell.length_a   1.000
_cell.length_b   1.000
_cell.length_c   1.000
_cell.angle_alpha   90.00
_cell.angle_beta   90.00
_cell.angle_gamma   90.00
#
_symmetry.space_group_name_H-M   'P 1'
#
loop_
_entity.id
_entity.type
_entity.pdbx_description
1 polymer ?
#
loop_
_entity_poly.entity_id
_entity_poly.type
_entity_poly.pdbx_seq_one_letter_code
_entity_poly.pdbx_strand_id
1 'polypeptide(L)'
;YYRFGEDGETEEDFATRMANDLDQLIINEGPETVAAFFAEPIMGAGGVITPPKTYFEKIQAVLKKHDVLFVADEVICGFCRTGNFWASETFNIEPDILVCAKALSSSYLPISGTMISDDIYQAIADASSKLGVFGHGYTYSGHPVAAAVALETLSIYEEEEILGHVRSVM
;
A
#
# COMPACT_ATOMS: atom_id res chain seq x y z
N TYR A 1 10.38 -12.39 -2.79
CA TYR A 1 11.77 -12.17 -2.42
C TYR A 1 12.67 -13.15 -3.16
N TYR A 2 13.59 -12.62 -3.96
CA TYR A 2 14.37 -13.39 -4.92
C TYR A 2 15.29 -14.47 -4.31
N ARG A 3 15.50 -14.52 -2.98
CA ARG A 3 16.14 -15.66 -2.30
C ARG A 3 15.41 -17.00 -2.49
N PHE A 4 14.15 -16.97 -2.87
CA PHE A 4 13.37 -18.15 -3.22
C PHE A 4 13.40 -18.43 -4.73
N GLY A 5 14.34 -17.80 -5.45
CA GLY A 5 14.62 -18.07 -6.84
C GLY A 5 15.13 -19.49 -7.07
N GLU A 6 14.90 -20.03 -8.24
CA GLU A 6 15.41 -21.32 -8.68
C GLU A 6 16.86 -21.21 -9.16
N ASP A 7 17.56 -22.33 -9.25
CA ASP A 7 18.96 -22.36 -9.71
C ASP A 7 19.08 -21.78 -11.12
N GLY A 8 19.88 -20.70 -11.24
CA GLY A 8 20.09 -20.01 -12.50
C GLY A 8 19.02 -18.99 -12.89
N GLU A 9 17.97 -18.83 -12.08
CA GLU A 9 16.92 -17.84 -12.28
C GLU A 9 17.45 -16.44 -12.02
N THR A 10 17.25 -15.52 -12.96
CA THR A 10 17.57 -14.11 -12.74
C THR A 10 16.52 -13.45 -11.84
N GLU A 11 16.84 -12.29 -11.27
CA GLU A 11 15.90 -11.50 -10.46
C GLU A 11 14.63 -11.16 -11.27
N GLU A 12 14.77 -10.88 -12.55
CA GLU A 12 13.66 -10.56 -13.44
C GLU A 12 12.83 -11.79 -13.79
N ASP A 13 13.45 -12.95 -14.01
CA ASP A 13 12.76 -14.21 -14.24
C ASP A 13 11.93 -14.59 -13.02
N PHE A 14 12.52 -14.44 -11.83
CA PHE A 14 11.81 -14.65 -10.57
C PHE A 14 10.59 -13.74 -10.44
N ALA A 15 10.74 -12.44 -10.70
CA ALA A 15 9.61 -11.50 -10.69
C ALA A 15 8.53 -11.89 -11.70
N THR A 16 8.93 -12.37 -12.88
CA THR A 16 8.03 -12.86 -13.92
C THR A 16 7.28 -14.11 -13.47
N ARG A 17 7.98 -15.06 -12.84
CA ARG A 17 7.37 -16.28 -12.30
C ARG A 17 6.33 -15.95 -11.23
N MET A 18 6.65 -15.05 -10.29
CA MET A 18 5.70 -14.61 -9.25
C MET A 18 4.46 -13.96 -9.83
N ALA A 19 4.60 -13.15 -10.88
CA ALA A 19 3.46 -12.56 -11.57
C ALA A 19 2.60 -13.62 -12.30
N ASN A 20 3.25 -14.61 -12.94
CA ASN A 20 2.55 -15.71 -13.57
C ASN A 20 1.81 -16.60 -12.54
N ASP A 21 2.42 -16.84 -11.38
CA ASP A 21 1.80 -17.59 -10.29
C ASP A 21 0.54 -16.87 -9.77
N LEU A 22 0.61 -15.53 -9.63
CA LEU A 22 -0.54 -14.71 -9.28
C LEU A 22 -1.63 -14.78 -10.36
N ASP A 23 -1.25 -14.66 -11.64
CA ASP A 23 -2.19 -14.76 -12.76
C ASP A 23 -2.94 -16.10 -12.75
N GLN A 24 -2.21 -17.21 -12.58
CA GLN A 24 -2.79 -18.53 -12.48
C GLN A 24 -3.66 -18.72 -11.24
N LEU A 25 -3.24 -18.16 -10.10
CA LEU A 25 -4.02 -18.19 -8.86
C LEU A 25 -5.39 -17.52 -9.07
N ILE A 26 -5.40 -16.30 -9.63
CA ILE A 26 -6.63 -15.56 -9.92
C ILE A 26 -7.54 -16.36 -10.88
N ILE A 27 -6.97 -16.94 -11.92
CA ILE A 27 -7.74 -17.78 -12.89
C ILE A 27 -8.35 -18.99 -12.19
N ASN A 28 -7.57 -19.67 -11.34
CA ASN A 28 -8.02 -20.88 -10.65
C ASN A 28 -9.10 -20.62 -9.59
N GLU A 29 -9.03 -19.49 -8.91
CA GLU A 29 -10.05 -19.07 -7.92
C GLU A 29 -11.33 -18.52 -8.58
N GLY A 30 -11.25 -18.14 -9.85
CA GLY A 30 -12.30 -17.42 -10.58
C GLY A 30 -12.12 -15.92 -10.45
N PRO A 31 -11.74 -15.20 -11.51
CA PRO A 31 -11.42 -13.75 -11.45
C PRO A 31 -12.50 -12.90 -10.81
N GLU A 32 -13.76 -13.27 -10.99
CA GLU A 32 -14.92 -12.60 -10.42
C GLU A 32 -15.04 -12.77 -8.88
N THR A 33 -14.25 -13.65 -8.28
CA THR A 33 -14.25 -13.88 -6.83
C THR A 33 -13.09 -13.20 -6.11
N VAL A 34 -12.12 -12.64 -6.86
CA VAL A 34 -10.92 -12.00 -6.32
C VAL A 34 -11.10 -10.49 -6.37
N ALA A 35 -11.35 -9.88 -5.21
CA ALA A 35 -11.63 -8.45 -5.13
C ALA A 35 -10.37 -7.57 -5.10
N ALA A 36 -9.34 -7.99 -4.37
CA ALA A 36 -8.16 -7.16 -4.16
C ALA A 36 -6.90 -7.98 -3.85
N PHE A 37 -5.77 -7.41 -4.22
CA PHE A 37 -4.43 -7.85 -3.84
C PHE A 37 -3.84 -6.88 -2.82
N PHE A 38 -3.31 -7.41 -1.71
CA PHE A 38 -2.68 -6.63 -0.64
C PHE A 38 -1.17 -6.86 -0.65
N ALA A 39 -0.39 -5.79 -0.64
CA ALA A 39 1.05 -5.89 -0.48
C ALA A 39 1.65 -4.70 0.28
N GLU A 40 2.63 -5.01 1.13
CA GLU A 40 3.59 -4.01 1.60
C GLU A 40 4.60 -3.74 0.48
N PRO A 41 4.96 -2.47 0.19
CA PRO A 41 6.05 -2.18 -0.77
C PRO A 41 7.37 -2.85 -0.41
N ILE A 42 7.68 -2.93 0.88
CA ILE A 42 8.71 -3.77 1.49
C ILE A 42 8.06 -4.48 2.66
N MET A 43 8.09 -5.79 2.70
CA MET A 43 7.55 -6.53 3.85
C MET A 43 8.39 -6.25 5.08
N GLY A 44 7.86 -5.45 6.02
CA GLY A 44 8.59 -5.03 7.21
C GLY A 44 8.68 -6.13 8.26
N ALA A 45 7.57 -6.49 8.87
CA ALA A 45 7.50 -7.51 9.93
C ALA A 45 7.89 -8.91 9.45
N GLY A 46 7.72 -9.20 8.17
CA GLY A 46 8.13 -10.45 7.54
C GLY A 46 9.65 -10.65 7.44
N GLY A 47 10.46 -9.64 7.81
CA GLY A 47 11.91 -9.75 7.85
C GLY A 47 12.64 -8.74 6.94
N VAL A 48 12.05 -7.58 6.69
CA VAL A 48 12.56 -6.53 5.79
C VAL A 48 12.86 -7.11 4.40
N ILE A 49 11.84 -7.70 3.79
CA ILE A 49 11.97 -8.36 2.49
C ILE A 49 11.66 -7.35 1.40
N THR A 50 12.69 -6.93 0.68
CA THR A 50 12.57 -6.04 -0.48
C THR A 50 12.11 -6.81 -1.71
N PRO A 51 11.23 -6.21 -2.53
CA PRO A 51 10.80 -6.82 -3.78
C PRO A 51 11.95 -6.88 -4.78
N PRO A 52 11.97 -7.89 -5.68
CA PRO A 52 12.89 -7.91 -6.80
C PRO A 52 12.53 -6.80 -7.80
N LYS A 53 13.50 -6.42 -8.63
CA LYS A 53 13.26 -5.48 -9.74
C LYS A 53 12.10 -5.96 -10.60
N THR A 54 11.34 -5.01 -11.15
CA THR A 54 10.18 -5.25 -12.03
C THR A 54 9.00 -5.99 -11.37
N TYR A 55 9.09 -6.38 -10.09
CA TYR A 55 8.03 -7.14 -9.42
C TYR A 55 6.68 -6.41 -9.45
N PHE A 56 6.61 -5.19 -8.92
CA PHE A 56 5.35 -4.46 -8.86
C PHE A 56 4.84 -4.01 -10.23
N GLU A 57 5.71 -3.75 -11.18
CA GLU A 57 5.32 -3.50 -12.57
C GLU A 57 4.54 -4.70 -13.15
N LYS A 58 5.10 -5.92 -12.98
CA LYS A 58 4.47 -7.15 -13.49
C LYS A 58 3.20 -7.52 -12.72
N ILE A 59 3.21 -7.37 -11.39
CA ILE A 59 2.02 -7.59 -10.55
C ILE A 59 0.88 -6.66 -10.96
N GLN A 60 1.13 -5.37 -11.10
CA GLN A 60 0.11 -4.41 -11.53
C GLN A 60 -0.48 -4.73 -12.90
N ALA A 61 0.33 -5.23 -13.82
CA ALA A 61 -0.15 -5.68 -15.13
C ALA A 61 -1.14 -6.85 -15.01
N VAL A 62 -0.88 -7.80 -14.09
CA VAL A 62 -1.78 -8.92 -13.81
C VAL A 62 -3.08 -8.42 -13.15
N LEU A 63 -2.97 -7.56 -12.13
CA LEU A 63 -4.14 -7.02 -11.44
C LEU A 63 -5.07 -6.28 -12.41
N LYS A 64 -4.49 -5.43 -13.25
CA LYS A 64 -5.24 -4.70 -14.28
C LYS A 64 -5.91 -5.62 -15.29
N LYS A 65 -5.26 -6.71 -15.68
CA LYS A 65 -5.82 -7.73 -16.60
C LYS A 65 -7.11 -8.34 -16.04
N HIS A 66 -7.17 -8.55 -14.74
CA HIS A 66 -8.28 -9.23 -14.07
C HIS A 66 -9.25 -8.29 -13.32
N ASP A 67 -9.07 -6.97 -13.43
CA ASP A 67 -9.87 -5.97 -12.71
C ASP A 67 -9.84 -6.18 -11.18
N VAL A 68 -8.66 -6.50 -10.64
CA VAL A 68 -8.41 -6.72 -9.22
C VAL A 68 -7.78 -5.47 -8.61
N LEU A 69 -8.36 -4.95 -7.53
CA LEU A 69 -7.89 -3.76 -6.84
C LEU A 69 -6.52 -4.00 -6.21
N PHE A 70 -5.67 -2.97 -6.22
CA PHE A 70 -4.40 -2.98 -5.49
C PHE A 70 -4.49 -2.20 -4.19
N VAL A 71 -4.27 -2.87 -3.06
CA VAL A 71 -4.17 -2.26 -1.74
C VAL A 71 -2.72 -2.22 -1.30
N ALA A 72 -2.13 -1.02 -1.25
CA ALA A 72 -0.78 -0.82 -0.73
C ALA A 72 -0.80 -0.65 0.80
N ASP A 73 -0.13 -1.56 1.50
CA ASP A 73 0.08 -1.46 2.93
C ASP A 73 1.34 -0.64 3.23
N GLU A 74 1.16 0.65 3.43
CA GLU A 74 2.21 1.62 3.77
C GLU A 74 2.36 1.81 5.29
N VAL A 75 1.78 0.94 6.09
CA VAL A 75 1.80 1.02 7.56
C VAL A 75 3.23 1.07 8.12
N ILE A 76 4.17 0.37 7.49
CA ILE A 76 5.60 0.41 7.86
C ILE A 76 6.38 1.32 6.90
N CYS A 77 6.14 1.22 5.60
CA CYS A 77 6.99 1.82 4.57
C CYS A 77 6.73 3.31 4.34
N GLY A 78 5.55 3.81 4.69
CA GLY A 78 5.17 5.20 4.52
C GLY A 78 5.94 6.19 5.38
N PHE A 79 5.74 7.47 5.10
CA PHE A 79 6.34 8.59 5.85
C PHE A 79 7.87 8.60 5.78
N CYS A 80 8.38 8.78 4.58
CA CYS A 80 9.79 9.02 4.24
C CYS A 80 10.76 7.84 4.37
N ARG A 81 10.33 6.65 4.81
CA ARG A 81 11.25 5.53 5.12
C ARG A 81 12.07 5.03 3.94
N THR A 82 11.60 5.20 2.71
CA THR A 82 12.28 4.74 1.50
C THR A 82 12.90 5.88 0.67
N GLY A 83 13.01 7.08 1.24
CA GLY A 83 13.50 8.26 0.52
C GLY A 83 12.43 8.95 -0.35
N ASN A 84 11.19 8.49 -0.30
CA ASN A 84 10.00 9.17 -0.80
C ASN A 84 8.95 9.19 0.31
N PHE A 85 7.95 10.06 0.22
CA PHE A 85 6.93 10.16 1.28
C PHE A 85 6.17 8.85 1.43
N TRP A 86 5.81 8.22 0.30
CA TRP A 86 5.27 6.88 0.22
C TRP A 86 6.26 5.93 -0.47
N ALA A 87 6.38 4.71 0.02
CA ALA A 87 7.19 3.69 -0.65
C ALA A 87 6.57 3.27 -2.00
N SER A 88 5.28 3.45 -2.19
CA SER A 88 4.61 3.32 -3.48
C SER A 88 5.27 4.17 -4.56
N GLU A 89 5.71 5.40 -4.24
CA GLU A 89 6.48 6.24 -5.16
C GLU A 89 7.85 5.61 -5.52
N THR A 90 8.50 4.98 -4.54
CA THR A 90 9.81 4.34 -4.75
C THR A 90 9.74 3.16 -5.72
N PHE A 91 8.63 2.43 -5.70
CA PHE A 91 8.44 1.22 -6.49
C PHE A 91 7.46 1.40 -7.67
N ASN A 92 7.07 2.64 -7.97
CA ASN A 92 6.08 2.97 -9.01
C ASN A 92 4.77 2.16 -8.87
N ILE A 93 4.28 2.08 -7.64
CA ILE A 93 2.99 1.46 -7.33
C ILE A 93 1.91 2.53 -7.45
N GLU A 94 0.87 2.24 -8.21
CA GLU A 94 -0.35 3.04 -8.35
C GLU A 94 -1.50 2.31 -7.65
N PRO A 95 -1.67 2.47 -6.32
CA PRO A 95 -2.66 1.71 -5.58
C PRO A 95 -4.05 2.33 -5.72
N ASP A 96 -5.07 1.49 -5.73
CA ASP A 96 -6.48 1.91 -5.62
C ASP A 96 -6.82 2.29 -4.17
N ILE A 97 -6.17 1.60 -3.22
CA ILE A 97 -6.33 1.84 -1.78
C ILE A 97 -4.94 1.88 -1.14
N LEU A 98 -4.70 2.85 -0.27
CA LEU A 98 -3.48 2.96 0.51
C LEU A 98 -3.80 2.99 2.00
N VAL A 99 -3.16 2.11 2.77
CA VAL A 99 -3.35 2.03 4.22
C VAL A 99 -2.10 2.56 4.93
N CYS A 100 -2.28 3.44 5.91
CA CYS A 100 -1.18 3.98 6.70
C CYS A 100 -1.49 4.02 8.20
N ALA A 101 -0.45 3.95 9.02
CA ALA A 101 -0.53 4.04 10.47
C ALA A 101 0.86 4.39 11.04
N LYS A 102 1.18 3.92 12.23
CA LYS A 102 2.50 4.01 12.90
C LYS A 102 3.14 5.42 12.82
N ALA A 103 3.93 5.66 11.80
CA ALA A 103 4.61 6.95 11.59
C ALA A 103 3.65 8.12 11.35
N LEU A 104 2.38 7.86 11.02
CA LEU A 104 1.33 8.88 10.94
C LEU A 104 1.21 9.71 12.23
N SER A 105 1.43 9.10 13.39
CA SER A 105 1.45 9.78 14.68
C SER A 105 2.76 9.58 15.45
N SER A 106 3.80 9.03 14.80
CA SER A 106 5.06 8.62 15.45
C SER A 106 4.84 7.78 16.71
N SER A 107 3.78 6.98 16.73
CA SER A 107 3.36 6.11 17.84
C SER A 107 2.95 6.83 19.14
N TYR A 108 2.74 8.14 19.11
CA TYR A 108 2.27 8.86 20.29
C TYR A 108 0.83 8.53 20.64
N LEU A 109 -0.04 8.37 19.64
CA LEU A 109 -1.43 7.91 19.83
C LEU A 109 -1.83 6.93 18.72
N PRO A 110 -2.73 5.97 19.04
CA PRO A 110 -3.26 5.05 18.03
C PRO A 110 -4.09 5.79 16.99
N ILE A 111 -3.66 5.74 15.75
CA ILE A 111 -4.39 6.25 14.60
C ILE A 111 -3.95 5.50 13.34
N SER A 112 -4.87 5.30 12.43
CA SER A 112 -4.61 4.81 11.07
C SER A 112 -5.48 5.56 10.07
N GLY A 113 -5.08 5.52 8.81
CA GLY A 113 -5.83 6.08 7.71
C GLY A 113 -5.94 5.07 6.57
N THR A 114 -7.05 5.12 5.87
CA THR A 114 -7.24 4.41 4.61
C THR A 114 -7.64 5.44 3.57
N MET A 115 -6.82 5.60 2.55
CA MET A 115 -7.08 6.46 1.40
C MET A 115 -7.60 5.58 0.27
N ILE A 116 -8.59 6.07 -0.44
CA ILE A 116 -9.21 5.37 -1.58
C ILE A 116 -9.15 6.25 -2.81
N SER A 117 -9.10 5.63 -3.99
CA SER A 117 -9.17 6.35 -5.26
C SER A 117 -10.52 7.04 -5.46
N ASP A 118 -10.54 8.03 -6.34
CA ASP A 118 -11.78 8.73 -6.70
C ASP A 118 -12.83 7.77 -7.28
N ASP A 119 -12.42 6.77 -8.05
CA ASP A 119 -13.33 5.79 -8.63
C ASP A 119 -14.04 4.96 -7.55
N ILE A 120 -13.31 4.51 -6.53
CA ILE A 120 -13.90 3.79 -5.38
C ILE A 120 -14.82 4.73 -4.59
N TYR A 121 -14.37 5.96 -4.34
CA TYR A 121 -15.21 6.95 -3.65
C TYR A 121 -16.51 7.20 -4.41
N GLN A 122 -16.45 7.39 -5.72
CA GLN A 122 -17.62 7.66 -6.53
C GLN A 122 -18.59 6.46 -6.55
N ALA A 123 -18.06 5.23 -6.64
CA ALA A 123 -18.87 4.02 -6.56
C ALA A 123 -19.63 3.92 -5.22
N ILE A 124 -18.97 4.25 -4.10
CA ILE A 124 -19.58 4.28 -2.77
C ILE A 124 -20.64 5.40 -2.69
N ALA A 125 -20.33 6.61 -3.18
CA ALA A 125 -21.21 7.75 -3.16
C ALA A 125 -22.50 7.49 -3.98
N ASP A 126 -22.36 6.93 -5.17
CA ASP A 126 -23.49 6.58 -6.05
C ASP A 126 -24.35 5.47 -5.44
N ALA A 127 -23.72 4.46 -4.83
CA ALA A 127 -24.43 3.40 -4.12
C ALA A 127 -25.17 3.93 -2.89
N SER A 128 -24.57 4.86 -2.14
CA SER A 128 -25.16 5.46 -0.94
C SER A 128 -26.45 6.22 -1.23
N SER A 129 -26.58 6.79 -2.43
CA SER A 129 -27.81 7.45 -2.86
C SER A 129 -29.01 6.50 -3.03
N LYS A 130 -28.75 5.22 -3.23
CA LYS A 130 -29.74 4.18 -3.52
C LYS A 130 -29.94 3.20 -2.36
N LEU A 131 -28.85 2.83 -1.70
CA LEU A 131 -28.80 1.79 -0.67
C LEU A 131 -28.80 2.35 0.75
N GLY A 132 -28.59 3.66 0.92
CA GLY A 132 -28.43 4.31 2.20
C GLY A 132 -26.95 4.57 2.56
N VAL A 133 -26.73 5.19 3.70
CA VAL A 133 -25.40 5.64 4.15
C VAL A 133 -24.41 4.47 4.20
N PHE A 134 -23.20 4.69 3.68
CA PHE A 134 -22.09 3.77 3.89
C PHE A 134 -21.73 3.67 5.37
N GLY A 135 -22.25 2.62 6.01
CA GLY A 135 -22.21 2.42 7.47
C GLY A 135 -20.89 1.83 7.97
N HIS A 136 -19.75 2.36 7.51
CA HIS A 136 -18.42 1.92 7.97
C HIS A 136 -17.83 2.91 8.97
N GLY A 137 -17.38 2.41 10.12
CA GLY A 137 -16.71 3.20 11.15
C GLY A 137 -16.61 2.44 12.47
N TYR A 138 -15.71 2.91 13.32
CA TYR A 138 -15.53 2.40 14.68
C TYR A 138 -15.89 3.48 15.68
N THR A 139 -16.20 3.11 16.93
CA THR A 139 -16.58 4.06 17.98
C THR A 139 -15.58 5.19 18.16
N TYR A 140 -14.29 4.92 18.00
CA TYR A 140 -13.23 5.92 18.15
C TYR A 140 -12.70 6.46 16.81
N SER A 141 -13.37 6.20 15.68
CA SER A 141 -13.00 6.81 14.40
C SER A 141 -13.10 8.33 14.50
N GLY A 142 -12.13 9.03 13.92
CA GLY A 142 -12.07 10.48 13.93
C GLY A 142 -11.81 11.09 15.32
N HIS A 143 -11.15 10.36 16.24
CA HIS A 143 -10.85 10.85 17.58
C HIS A 143 -10.02 12.14 17.52
N PRO A 144 -10.50 13.28 18.04
CA PRO A 144 -9.89 14.59 17.78
C PRO A 144 -8.47 14.71 18.35
N VAL A 145 -8.17 14.09 19.47
CA VAL A 145 -6.82 14.15 20.06
C VAL A 145 -5.81 13.36 19.21
N ALA A 146 -6.20 12.18 18.73
CA ALA A 146 -5.34 11.38 17.86
C ALA A 146 -5.12 12.11 16.50
N ALA A 147 -6.16 12.74 15.97
CA ALA A 147 -6.07 13.54 14.76
C ALA A 147 -5.14 14.76 14.93
N ALA A 148 -5.23 15.46 16.07
CA ALA A 148 -4.35 16.59 16.37
C ALA A 148 -2.87 16.16 16.46
N VAL A 149 -2.59 15.00 17.08
CA VAL A 149 -1.23 14.44 17.12
C VAL A 149 -0.73 14.07 15.74
N ALA A 150 -1.58 13.47 14.90
CA ALA A 150 -1.21 13.15 13.53
C ALA A 150 -0.91 14.41 12.70
N LEU A 151 -1.72 15.46 12.83
CA LEU A 151 -1.48 16.74 12.16
C LEU A 151 -0.15 17.35 12.58
N GLU A 152 0.15 17.38 13.87
CA GLU A 152 1.43 17.88 14.37
C GLU A 152 2.60 17.05 13.85
N THR A 153 2.47 15.73 13.82
CA THR A 153 3.50 14.84 13.25
C THR A 153 3.76 15.16 11.79
N LEU A 154 2.71 15.38 10.99
CA LEU A 154 2.85 15.76 9.59
C LEU A 154 3.53 17.13 9.42
N SER A 155 3.18 18.11 10.27
CA SER A 155 3.85 19.42 10.28
C SER A 155 5.34 19.29 10.56
N ILE A 156 5.74 18.47 11.54
CA ILE A 156 7.15 18.20 11.86
C ILE A 156 7.89 17.58 10.65
N TYR A 157 7.28 16.66 9.90
CA TYR A 157 7.90 16.09 8.69
C TYR A 157 8.23 17.18 7.66
N GLU A 158 7.36 18.18 7.51
CA GLU A 158 7.57 19.30 6.59
C GLU A 158 8.58 20.32 7.15
N GLU A 159 8.37 20.79 8.38
CA GLU A 159 9.17 21.86 9.02
C GLU A 159 10.63 21.46 9.26
N GLU A 160 10.87 20.19 9.60
CA GLU A 160 12.21 19.67 9.84
C GLU A 160 12.82 19.01 8.59
N GLU A 161 12.16 19.11 7.43
CA GLU A 161 12.63 18.55 6.15
C GLU A 161 13.07 17.09 6.28
N ILE A 162 12.30 16.28 7.03
CA ILE A 162 12.63 14.87 7.34
C ILE A 162 12.95 14.06 6.08
N LEU A 163 12.21 14.27 4.99
CA LEU A 163 12.46 13.60 3.71
C LEU A 163 13.86 13.93 3.16
N GLY A 164 14.26 15.20 3.22
CA GLY A 164 15.59 15.64 2.81
C GLY A 164 16.69 15.02 3.67
N HIS A 165 16.46 14.93 4.98
CA HIS A 165 17.38 14.27 5.91
C HIS A 165 17.53 12.79 5.59
N VAL A 166 16.43 12.07 5.42
CA VAL A 166 16.46 10.63 5.06
C VAL A 166 17.27 10.39 3.79
N ARG A 167 17.04 11.18 2.74
CA ARG A 167 17.79 11.08 1.48
C ARG A 167 19.29 11.36 1.64
N SER A 168 19.66 12.16 2.63
CA SER A 168 21.08 12.49 2.87
C SER A 168 21.85 11.38 3.59
N VAL A 169 21.18 10.45 4.25
CA VAL A 169 21.79 9.35 5.04
C VAL A 169 21.60 7.97 4.39
N MET A 170 20.90 7.89 3.26
CA MET A 170 20.76 6.69 2.44
C MET A 170 21.96 6.51 1.53
#